data_f120951f2b8c4fe26cf851588228660d
#
_entry.id   f120951f2b8c4fe26cf851588228660d
#
_cell.length_a   1.000
_cell.length_b   1.000
_cell.length_c   1.000
_cell.angle_alpha   90.00
_cell.angle_beta   90.00
_cell.angle_gamma   90.00
#
_symmetry.space_group_name_H-M   'P 1'
#
loop_
_entity.id
_entity.type
_entity.pdbx_description
1 polymer ?
#
loop_
_entity_poly.entity_id
_entity_poly.type
_entity_poly.pdbx_seq_one_letter_code
_entity_poly.pdbx_strand_id
1 'polypeptide(L)'
;SVSRGLGDVYKRQNVTWWGGGLLAFDSFLFFYVCFREVFRTMLSDVIKRYGGEKMDPLDVYKDIFRIGEGFIQKEYEDSGSFKANPIAYYKNENEDHGHFRIMFEDKFEEIYRNELVNADFCVMNGLTYFGAKYTSDRASKMCAMIFDIDGVTDKSLNNFFYAAFNKEFDYYPLPNYVALSGHGIHLYYVFEEPVPLFPNLKLQLKEFKYSLTEKMWNKNTSVDEKVQKQGINQPFRILGGKCKKNAPLDRVEVYRINQHPVNIEYLNRFVPTKIEIDEKKLFKESKLTLDQAKEKYPEWYENKVVKGIRSYWTVKRDLYDWWIQQIKKEENGASYGHRYFCIMTLVIYGIKCGLSKDEIKQDAIDLIPFLNGLNEEEPFTEEDIKSALECYDERYNTFPLKDIEKLTNIRIERNKRNGRKQKDHVKMMNLIRDEINQNKTWNKIGNGRKPKKDIVQKWRLEHPEGKKADCIRDTGLTKPTVYKWWNIKK
;
A
#
# COMPACT_ATOMS: atom_id res chain seq x y z
N SER A 1 -3.92 7.21 10.96
CA SER A 1 -4.83 6.62 9.96
C SER A 1 -5.37 5.24 10.36
N VAL A 2 -4.63 4.42 11.10
CA VAL A 2 -5.11 3.13 11.65
C VAL A 2 -6.25 3.36 12.67
N SER A 3 -6.21 4.46 13.42
CA SER A 3 -7.25 4.78 14.40
C SER A 3 -8.61 5.13 13.77
N ARG A 4 -8.67 5.67 12.55
CA ARG A 4 -9.95 6.00 11.87
C ARG A 4 -10.60 4.80 11.21
N GLY A 5 -9.85 3.86 10.66
CA GLY A 5 -10.40 2.60 10.16
C GLY A 5 -11.03 1.73 11.27
N LEU A 6 -10.55 1.89 12.50
CA LEU A 6 -11.11 1.22 13.68
C LEU A 6 -12.36 1.92 14.25
N GLY A 7 -12.45 3.26 14.12
CA GLY A 7 -13.61 4.05 14.56
C GLY A 7 -14.89 3.80 13.77
N ASP A 8 -14.79 3.62 12.45
CA ASP A 8 -15.94 3.38 11.58
C ASP A 8 -16.60 2.00 11.77
N VAL A 9 -15.83 1.02 12.23
CA VAL A 9 -16.38 -0.30 12.61
C VAL A 9 -17.24 -0.20 13.86
N TYR A 10 -16.98 0.78 14.74
CA TYR A 10 -17.72 0.97 15.99
C TYR A 10 -19.03 1.76 15.82
N LYS A 11 -19.13 2.66 14.84
CA LYS A 11 -20.30 3.57 14.69
C LYS A 11 -21.52 2.95 14.00
N ARG A 12 -21.43 1.76 13.42
CA ARG A 12 -22.55 1.15 12.67
C ARG A 12 -23.47 0.21 13.47
N GLN A 13 -23.39 0.18 14.80
CA GLN A 13 -24.16 -0.77 15.61
C GLN A 13 -25.07 -0.16 16.68
N ASN A 14 -25.74 0.95 16.43
CA ASN A 14 -26.86 1.38 17.27
C ASN A 14 -28.19 1.11 16.56
N VAL A 15 -28.72 -0.09 16.75
CA VAL A 15 -30.15 -0.39 16.50
C VAL A 15 -30.83 -0.52 17.85
N THR A 16 -31.64 0.47 18.14
CA THR A 16 -32.50 0.53 19.34
C THR A 16 -33.65 -0.47 19.23
N TRP A 17 -33.81 -1.32 20.23
CA TRP A 17 -34.98 -2.16 20.43
C TRP A 17 -35.82 -1.65 21.61
N TRP A 18 -37.12 -1.49 21.40
CA TRP A 18 -38.11 -1.18 22.43
C TRP A 18 -38.82 -2.44 22.90
N GLY A 19 -38.81 -2.65 24.16
CA GLY A 19 -39.74 -3.17 25.13
C GLY A 19 -40.58 -4.41 24.88
N GLY A 20 -40.42 -5.41 25.77
CA GLY A 20 -41.38 -6.50 25.98
C GLY A 20 -40.87 -7.64 26.82
N GLY A 21 -41.28 -7.71 28.10
CA GLY A 21 -41.56 -8.91 28.90
C GLY A 21 -40.39 -9.81 29.35
N LEU A 22 -40.21 -9.93 30.66
CA LEU A 22 -39.22 -10.76 31.36
C LEU A 22 -39.26 -12.28 31.07
N LEU A 23 -40.32 -12.81 30.44
CA LEU A 23 -40.42 -14.23 30.08
C LEU A 23 -39.90 -14.61 28.70
N ALA A 24 -39.55 -13.62 27.88
CA ALA A 24 -38.96 -13.82 26.56
C ALA A 24 -37.41 -13.95 26.63
N PHE A 25 -36.79 -13.50 27.71
CA PHE A 25 -35.33 -13.43 27.84
C PHE A 25 -34.70 -14.83 27.95
N ASP A 26 -35.24 -15.73 28.72
CA ASP A 26 -34.69 -17.09 28.90
C ASP A 26 -34.88 -17.94 27.64
N SER A 27 -36.01 -17.81 26.95
CA SER A 27 -36.23 -18.51 25.69
C SER A 27 -35.34 -17.96 24.57
N PHE A 28 -35.10 -16.64 24.52
CA PHE A 28 -34.25 -16.00 23.55
C PHE A 28 -32.76 -16.35 23.78
N LEU A 29 -32.34 -16.38 25.05
CA LEU A 29 -31.00 -16.79 25.45
C LEU A 29 -30.75 -18.26 25.10
N PHE A 30 -31.74 -19.14 25.37
CA PHE A 30 -31.67 -20.57 25.03
C PHE A 30 -31.59 -20.78 23.50
N PHE A 31 -32.46 -20.11 22.72
CA PHE A 31 -32.39 -20.13 21.25
C PHE A 31 -31.08 -19.59 20.72
N TYR A 32 -30.56 -18.52 21.32
CA TYR A 32 -29.29 -17.93 20.93
C TYR A 32 -28.11 -18.86 21.20
N VAL A 33 -28.07 -19.52 22.37
CA VAL A 33 -27.03 -20.50 22.72
C VAL A 33 -27.15 -21.74 21.84
N CYS A 34 -28.33 -22.26 21.59
CA CYS A 34 -28.54 -23.39 20.66
C CYS A 34 -28.10 -23.02 19.22
N PHE A 35 -28.46 -21.83 18.74
CA PHE A 35 -28.05 -21.37 17.41
C PHE A 35 -26.54 -21.26 17.29
N ARG A 36 -25.87 -20.75 18.32
CA ARG A 36 -24.39 -20.66 18.37
C ARG A 36 -23.71 -22.02 18.28
N GLU A 37 -24.18 -22.99 19.05
CA GLU A 37 -23.64 -24.35 19.02
C GLU A 37 -23.90 -25.06 17.71
N VAL A 38 -25.09 -24.92 17.14
CA VAL A 38 -25.42 -25.50 15.84
C VAL A 38 -24.55 -24.89 14.74
N PHE A 39 -24.41 -23.58 14.71
CA PHE A 39 -23.55 -22.91 13.72
C PHE A 39 -22.10 -23.33 13.82
N ARG A 40 -21.55 -23.39 15.04
CA ARG A 40 -20.20 -23.86 15.31
C ARG A 40 -20.02 -25.30 14.86
N THR A 41 -20.92 -26.19 15.22
CA THR A 41 -20.86 -27.61 14.89
C THR A 41 -20.88 -27.80 13.37
N MET A 42 -21.77 -27.09 12.66
CA MET A 42 -21.91 -27.19 11.20
C MET A 42 -20.63 -26.81 10.47
N LEU A 43 -20.03 -25.65 10.77
CA LEU A 43 -18.78 -25.20 10.10
C LEU A 43 -17.59 -26.08 10.49
N SER A 44 -17.44 -26.46 11.77
CA SER A 44 -16.36 -27.32 12.19
C SER A 44 -16.46 -28.74 11.59
N ASP A 45 -17.66 -29.25 11.39
CA ASP A 45 -17.89 -30.55 10.77
C ASP A 45 -17.55 -30.53 9.26
N VAL A 46 -17.84 -29.43 8.58
CA VAL A 46 -17.37 -29.25 7.20
C VAL A 46 -15.83 -29.28 7.16
N ILE A 47 -15.16 -28.50 8.03
CA ILE A 47 -13.70 -28.46 8.10
C ILE A 47 -13.11 -29.86 8.35
N LYS A 48 -13.64 -30.58 9.35
CA LYS A 48 -13.21 -31.96 9.69
C LYS A 48 -13.42 -32.95 8.55
N ARG A 49 -14.53 -32.83 7.79
CA ARG A 49 -14.82 -33.66 6.60
C ARG A 49 -13.70 -33.55 5.56
N TYR A 50 -13.07 -32.40 5.45
CA TYR A 50 -11.93 -32.20 4.56
C TYR A 50 -10.57 -32.40 5.24
N GLY A 51 -10.52 -33.13 6.35
CA GLY A 51 -9.29 -33.49 7.06
C GLY A 51 -8.73 -32.39 7.97
N GLY A 52 -9.55 -31.35 8.27
CA GLY A 52 -9.12 -30.29 9.17
C GLY A 52 -8.95 -30.76 10.62
N GLU A 53 -7.80 -30.50 11.19
CA GLU A 53 -7.45 -30.79 12.59
C GLU A 53 -7.47 -29.52 13.44
N LYS A 54 -8.19 -29.55 14.56
CA LYS A 54 -8.20 -28.42 15.50
C LYS A 54 -6.82 -28.24 16.13
N MET A 55 -6.28 -27.01 16.07
CA MET A 55 -4.95 -26.66 16.56
C MET A 55 -5.01 -25.81 17.83
N ASP A 56 -3.95 -25.87 18.63
CA ASP A 56 -3.70 -24.81 19.62
C ASP A 56 -3.34 -23.53 18.86
N PRO A 57 -4.03 -22.42 19.10
CA PRO A 57 -3.74 -21.16 18.44
C PRO A 57 -2.29 -20.66 18.55
N LEU A 58 -1.64 -20.94 19.69
CA LEU A 58 -0.26 -20.55 19.90
C LEU A 58 0.70 -21.33 18.99
N ASP A 59 0.43 -22.62 18.74
CA ASP A 59 1.25 -23.43 17.85
C ASP A 59 1.16 -22.95 16.40
N VAL A 60 -0.01 -22.43 15.99
CA VAL A 60 -0.15 -21.79 14.68
C VAL A 60 0.70 -20.53 14.58
N TYR A 61 0.78 -19.71 15.63
CA TYR A 61 1.68 -18.56 15.63
C TYR A 61 3.16 -18.95 15.69
N LYS A 62 3.51 -20.05 16.37
CA LYS A 62 4.87 -20.60 16.33
C LYS A 62 5.28 -21.00 14.93
N ASP A 63 4.37 -21.61 14.16
CA ASP A 63 4.58 -21.96 12.76
C ASP A 63 4.72 -20.71 11.88
N ILE A 64 3.78 -19.76 11.97
CA ILE A 64 3.79 -18.53 11.16
C ILE A 64 5.08 -17.72 11.37
N PHE A 65 5.50 -17.52 12.61
CA PHE A 65 6.63 -16.66 12.98
C PHE A 65 7.92 -17.41 13.28
N ARG A 66 7.95 -18.73 13.06
CA ARG A 66 9.11 -19.60 13.29
C ARG A 66 9.71 -19.41 14.70
N ILE A 67 8.83 -19.40 15.71
CA ILE A 67 9.23 -19.15 17.09
C ILE A 67 10.07 -20.32 17.60
N GLY A 68 11.25 -20.02 18.12
CA GLY A 68 12.26 -20.99 18.54
C GLY A 68 13.37 -21.19 17.51
N GLU A 69 13.24 -20.64 16.30
CA GLU A 69 14.25 -20.74 15.22
C GLU A 69 15.15 -19.49 15.15
N GLY A 70 14.98 -18.50 16.02
CA GLY A 70 15.73 -17.24 15.98
C GLY A 70 15.36 -16.35 14.81
N PHE A 71 14.17 -16.51 14.24
CA PHE A 71 13.69 -15.70 13.11
C PHE A 71 13.27 -14.29 13.52
N ILE A 72 12.62 -14.14 14.66
CA ILE A 72 12.26 -12.86 15.26
C ILE A 72 13.23 -12.51 16.41
N GLN A 73 13.22 -11.26 16.87
CA GLN A 73 14.16 -10.77 17.88
C GLN A 73 13.71 -11.17 19.28
N LYS A 74 14.68 -11.50 20.14
CA LYS A 74 14.48 -11.60 21.59
C LYS A 74 14.50 -10.22 22.24
N GLU A 75 13.87 -10.07 23.41
CA GLU A 75 13.71 -8.76 24.07
C GLU A 75 15.04 -8.05 24.34
N TYR A 76 16.06 -8.80 24.77
CA TYR A 76 17.39 -8.28 25.12
C TYR A 76 18.52 -8.84 24.25
N GLU A 77 18.25 -9.04 22.97
CA GLU A 77 19.25 -9.57 22.04
C GLU A 77 20.16 -8.45 21.53
N ASP A 78 21.41 -8.45 21.95
CA ASP A 78 22.47 -7.60 21.41
C ASP A 78 23.24 -8.35 20.30
N SER A 79 22.55 -8.65 19.21
CA SER A 79 23.08 -9.50 18.14
C SER A 79 23.80 -8.74 17.02
N GLY A 80 23.89 -7.40 17.10
CA GLY A 80 24.43 -6.57 16.02
C GLY A 80 23.61 -6.60 14.72
N SER A 81 22.60 -7.47 14.63
CA SER A 81 21.66 -7.55 13.51
C SER A 81 20.24 -7.32 14.01
N PHE A 82 19.65 -6.23 13.57
CA PHE A 82 18.29 -5.87 13.96
C PHE A 82 17.28 -6.76 13.24
N LYS A 83 16.57 -7.61 13.98
CA LYS A 83 15.46 -8.43 13.49
C LYS A 83 14.14 -7.71 13.67
N ALA A 84 13.18 -8.06 12.85
CA ALA A 84 11.83 -7.49 12.90
C ALA A 84 10.89 -8.43 13.66
N ASN A 85 9.91 -7.88 14.39
CA ASN A 85 8.96 -8.61 15.22
C ASN A 85 7.52 -8.44 14.77
N PRO A 86 6.63 -9.43 15.03
CA PRO A 86 5.20 -9.20 14.94
C PRO A 86 4.74 -8.16 15.95
N ILE A 87 3.65 -7.47 15.63
CA ILE A 87 3.03 -6.50 16.55
C ILE A 87 1.55 -6.84 16.66
N ALA A 88 1.06 -6.98 17.89
CA ALA A 88 -0.36 -7.06 18.19
C ALA A 88 -0.90 -5.71 18.64
N TYR A 89 -2.17 -5.45 18.35
CA TYR A 89 -2.93 -4.34 18.91
C TYR A 89 -4.06 -4.91 19.75
N TYR A 90 -4.20 -4.44 20.99
CA TYR A 90 -5.29 -4.87 21.86
C TYR A 90 -5.91 -3.72 22.63
N LYS A 91 -7.13 -3.91 23.08
CA LYS A 91 -7.89 -2.96 23.89
C LYS A 91 -8.87 -3.70 24.79
N ASN A 92 -8.97 -3.28 26.05
CA ASN A 92 -9.98 -3.73 26.99
C ASN A 92 -11.12 -2.69 27.10
N GLU A 93 -12.31 -3.12 27.50
CA GLU A 93 -13.51 -2.25 27.57
C GLU A 93 -13.32 -1.09 28.53
N ASN A 94 -12.56 -1.27 29.60
CA ASN A 94 -12.33 -0.27 30.64
C ASN A 94 -11.19 0.71 30.29
N GLU A 95 -10.60 0.65 29.09
CA GLU A 95 -9.49 1.46 28.66
C GLU A 95 -9.94 2.45 27.58
N ASP A 96 -9.53 3.72 27.72
CA ASP A 96 -9.84 4.75 26.71
C ASP A 96 -9.09 4.50 25.41
N HIS A 97 -7.85 3.98 25.49
CA HIS A 97 -6.96 3.78 24.36
C HIS A 97 -6.54 2.31 24.24
N GLY A 98 -6.27 1.87 23.03
CA GLY A 98 -5.69 0.56 22.79
C GLY A 98 -4.16 0.60 22.76
N HIS A 99 -3.54 -0.55 22.93
CA HIS A 99 -2.10 -0.73 23.10
C HIS A 99 -1.51 -1.54 21.95
N PHE A 100 -0.30 -1.14 21.52
CA PHE A 100 0.52 -1.94 20.62
C PHE A 100 1.54 -2.74 21.43
N ARG A 101 1.64 -4.04 21.15
CA ARG A 101 2.55 -4.95 21.83
C ARG A 101 3.49 -5.59 20.81
N ILE A 102 4.80 -5.39 20.99
CA ILE A 102 5.82 -6.09 20.22
C ILE A 102 5.92 -7.51 20.75
N MET A 103 5.91 -8.49 19.85
CA MET A 103 5.97 -9.90 20.16
C MET A 103 7.40 -10.39 20.01
N PHE A 104 8.16 -10.38 21.11
CA PHE A 104 9.53 -10.91 21.17
C PHE A 104 9.53 -12.43 21.23
N GLU A 105 10.55 -13.08 20.68
CA GLU A 105 10.61 -14.54 20.59
C GLU A 105 10.52 -15.23 21.96
N ASP A 106 11.31 -14.77 22.92
CA ASP A 106 11.41 -15.31 24.27
C ASP A 106 10.22 -14.94 25.17
N LYS A 107 9.42 -13.97 24.79
CA LYS A 107 8.24 -13.50 25.52
C LYS A 107 6.91 -13.78 24.81
N PHE A 108 6.94 -14.40 23.64
CA PHE A 108 5.76 -14.55 22.79
C PHE A 108 4.62 -15.29 23.51
N GLU A 109 4.90 -16.45 24.09
CA GLU A 109 3.90 -17.26 24.77
C GLU A 109 3.37 -16.56 26.04
N GLU A 110 4.25 -15.95 26.84
CA GLU A 110 3.87 -15.20 28.03
C GLU A 110 2.92 -14.07 27.72
N ILE A 111 3.28 -13.21 26.75
CA ILE A 111 2.46 -12.07 26.31
C ILE A 111 1.14 -12.56 25.71
N TYR A 112 1.20 -13.57 24.85
CA TYR A 112 0.02 -14.13 24.20
C TYR A 112 -1.01 -14.63 25.22
N ARG A 113 -0.57 -15.47 26.19
CA ARG A 113 -1.46 -16.11 27.18
C ARG A 113 -1.97 -15.13 28.24
N ASN A 114 -1.12 -14.21 28.69
CA ASN A 114 -1.45 -13.35 29.82
C ASN A 114 -2.15 -12.04 29.39
N GLU A 115 -1.75 -11.46 28.27
CA GLU A 115 -2.25 -10.14 27.85
C GLU A 115 -3.26 -10.26 26.70
N LEU A 116 -2.91 -10.94 25.59
CA LEU A 116 -3.62 -10.78 24.33
C LEU A 116 -4.88 -11.65 24.22
N VAL A 117 -4.80 -12.93 24.57
CA VAL A 117 -5.89 -13.89 24.35
C VAL A 117 -7.14 -13.56 25.18
N ASN A 118 -6.98 -12.86 26.31
CA ASN A 118 -8.05 -12.47 27.21
C ASN A 118 -8.56 -11.04 26.99
N ALA A 119 -7.87 -10.25 26.18
CA ALA A 119 -8.29 -8.89 25.83
C ALA A 119 -9.66 -8.89 25.14
N ASP A 120 -10.47 -7.86 25.37
CA ASP A 120 -11.82 -7.75 24.76
C ASP A 120 -11.77 -7.54 23.26
N PHE A 121 -10.72 -6.86 22.81
CA PHE A 121 -10.40 -6.72 21.41
C PHE A 121 -8.89 -6.92 21.22
N CYS A 122 -8.52 -7.86 20.38
CA CYS A 122 -7.12 -8.05 20.00
C CYS A 122 -7.02 -8.47 18.54
N VAL A 123 -6.06 -7.87 17.83
CA VAL A 123 -5.78 -8.13 16.41
C VAL A 123 -4.29 -8.21 16.15
N MET A 124 -3.92 -9.06 15.21
CA MET A 124 -2.57 -9.22 14.68
C MET A 124 -2.65 -9.64 13.22
N ASN A 125 -1.56 -9.48 12.48
CA ASN A 125 -1.46 -10.01 11.11
C ASN A 125 -0.25 -10.92 10.95
N GLY A 126 -0.04 -11.45 9.75
CA GLY A 126 1.08 -12.34 9.44
C GLY A 126 2.36 -11.61 9.03
N LEU A 127 2.59 -10.37 9.51
CA LEU A 127 3.76 -9.57 9.17
C LEU A 127 4.70 -9.36 10.35
N THR A 128 5.97 -9.12 10.06
CA THR A 128 6.94 -8.58 11.02
C THR A 128 7.25 -7.12 10.73
N TYR A 129 7.63 -6.34 11.75
CA TYR A 129 7.85 -4.90 11.68
C TYR A 129 9.17 -4.50 12.30
N PHE A 130 9.83 -3.49 11.74
CA PHE A 130 10.99 -2.85 12.36
C PHE A 130 10.54 -1.83 13.41
N GLY A 131 10.95 -2.06 14.67
CA GLY A 131 10.59 -1.23 15.82
C GLY A 131 9.13 -1.38 16.25
N ALA A 132 8.61 -0.37 16.96
CA ALA A 132 7.31 -0.45 17.65
C ALA A 132 6.10 0.08 16.83
N LYS A 133 6.31 0.48 15.58
CA LYS A 133 5.23 1.10 14.77
C LYS A 133 4.56 0.09 13.86
N TYR A 134 3.25 -0.08 14.04
CA TYR A 134 2.38 -0.91 13.19
C TYR A 134 1.98 -0.16 11.91
N THR A 135 2.94 0.14 11.06
CA THR A 135 2.73 0.91 9.82
C THR A 135 3.31 0.20 8.61
N SER A 136 2.76 0.42 7.44
CA SER A 136 3.17 -0.25 6.21
C SER A 136 4.63 0.03 5.83
N ASP A 137 5.16 1.21 6.15
CA ASP A 137 6.56 1.57 5.90
C ASP A 137 7.54 0.77 6.79
N ARG A 138 7.10 0.36 7.98
CA ARG A 138 7.88 -0.44 8.92
C ARG A 138 7.72 -1.94 8.74
N ALA A 139 6.74 -2.39 7.95
CA ALA A 139 6.57 -3.80 7.64
C ALA A 139 7.79 -4.34 6.90
N SER A 140 8.36 -5.43 7.44
CA SER A 140 9.63 -6.03 7.01
C SER A 140 9.44 -7.26 6.14
N LYS A 141 8.74 -8.26 6.67
CA LYS A 141 8.48 -9.52 5.97
C LYS A 141 7.02 -9.94 6.14
N MET A 142 6.49 -10.65 5.16
CA MET A 142 5.20 -11.32 5.22
C MET A 142 5.45 -12.81 5.44
N CYS A 143 5.11 -13.28 6.63
CA CYS A 143 5.23 -14.69 7.03
C CYS A 143 3.99 -15.48 6.61
N ALA A 144 2.82 -14.84 6.64
CA ALA A 144 1.56 -15.40 6.17
C ALA A 144 0.71 -14.33 5.48
N MET A 145 0.02 -14.72 4.41
CA MET A 145 -1.03 -13.91 3.79
C MET A 145 -2.38 -14.39 4.35
N ILE A 146 -3.12 -13.48 4.96
CA ILE A 146 -4.37 -13.79 5.66
C ILE A 146 -5.52 -13.10 4.93
N PHE A 147 -6.63 -13.82 4.77
CA PHE A 147 -7.87 -13.31 4.17
C PHE A 147 -9.01 -13.49 5.16
N ASP A 148 -9.89 -12.51 5.25
CA ASP A 148 -11.14 -12.56 6.02
C ASP A 148 -12.30 -12.64 5.02
N ILE A 149 -13.16 -13.65 5.17
CA ILE A 149 -14.34 -13.85 4.34
C ILE A 149 -15.53 -13.88 5.29
N ASP A 150 -16.32 -12.83 5.26
CA ASP A 150 -17.58 -12.73 6.01
C ASP A 150 -18.72 -13.48 5.30
N GLY A 151 -19.82 -13.74 6.03
CA GLY A 151 -21.02 -14.36 5.47
C GLY A 151 -20.83 -15.81 5.01
N VAL A 152 -19.94 -16.56 5.65
CA VAL A 152 -19.69 -17.97 5.32
C VAL A 152 -20.71 -18.87 6.02
N THR A 153 -21.33 -19.74 5.23
CA THR A 153 -22.24 -20.79 5.69
C THR A 153 -21.58 -22.17 5.51
N ASP A 154 -22.17 -23.21 6.10
CA ASP A 154 -21.75 -24.59 5.91
C ASP A 154 -21.69 -25.00 4.41
N LYS A 155 -22.71 -24.61 3.65
CA LYS A 155 -22.79 -24.85 2.22
C LYS A 155 -21.68 -24.12 1.46
N SER A 156 -21.47 -22.84 1.75
CA SER A 156 -20.45 -22.04 1.04
C SER A 156 -19.03 -22.46 1.42
N LEU A 157 -18.79 -22.86 2.66
CA LEU A 157 -17.53 -23.44 3.09
C LEU A 157 -17.26 -24.81 2.44
N ASN A 158 -18.30 -25.65 2.33
CA ASN A 158 -18.18 -26.91 1.61
C ASN A 158 -17.86 -26.68 0.11
N ASN A 159 -18.50 -25.69 -0.52
CA ASN A 159 -18.18 -25.34 -1.91
C ASN A 159 -16.73 -24.87 -2.07
N PHE A 160 -16.24 -24.04 -1.11
CA PHE A 160 -14.86 -23.60 -1.11
C PHE A 160 -13.88 -24.78 -1.05
N PHE A 161 -14.04 -25.67 -0.07
CA PHE A 161 -13.16 -26.81 0.08
C PHE A 161 -13.28 -27.83 -1.07
N TYR A 162 -14.50 -28.08 -1.55
CA TYR A 162 -14.69 -28.93 -2.71
C TYR A 162 -13.88 -28.43 -3.90
N ALA A 163 -13.92 -27.14 -4.18
CA ALA A 163 -13.19 -26.53 -5.30
C ALA A 163 -11.68 -26.41 -5.03
N ALA A 164 -11.25 -26.29 -3.78
CA ALA A 164 -9.83 -26.20 -3.41
C ALA A 164 -9.14 -27.58 -3.38
N PHE A 165 -9.87 -28.64 -3.00
CA PHE A 165 -9.32 -30.01 -2.97
C PHE A 165 -9.43 -30.75 -4.30
N ASN A 166 -10.26 -30.27 -5.22
CA ASN A 166 -10.44 -30.92 -6.51
C ASN A 166 -9.28 -30.62 -7.44
N LYS A 167 -8.38 -31.60 -7.58
CA LYS A 167 -7.18 -31.49 -8.42
C LYS A 167 -7.45 -31.26 -9.91
N GLU A 168 -8.64 -31.61 -10.40
CA GLU A 168 -9.01 -31.39 -11.79
C GLU A 168 -9.35 -29.91 -12.06
N PHE A 169 -9.93 -29.23 -11.07
CA PHE A 169 -10.35 -27.85 -11.22
C PHE A 169 -9.34 -26.86 -10.63
N ASP A 170 -8.64 -27.22 -9.53
CA ASP A 170 -7.65 -26.39 -8.81
C ASP A 170 -8.08 -24.91 -8.79
N TYR A 171 -9.36 -24.68 -8.34
CA TYR A 171 -10.02 -23.40 -8.54
C TYR A 171 -9.72 -22.38 -7.47
N TYR A 172 -9.55 -22.82 -6.20
CA TYR A 172 -9.16 -21.98 -5.08
C TYR A 172 -7.84 -22.46 -4.48
N PRO A 173 -6.97 -21.54 -4.01
CA PRO A 173 -5.78 -21.95 -3.28
C PRO A 173 -6.15 -22.62 -1.97
N LEU A 174 -5.50 -23.73 -1.65
CA LEU A 174 -5.71 -24.48 -0.42
C LEU A 174 -4.97 -23.79 0.72
N PRO A 175 -5.65 -23.31 1.80
CA PRO A 175 -5.01 -22.63 2.92
C PRO A 175 -4.27 -23.63 3.83
N ASN A 176 -3.28 -23.15 4.56
CA ASN A 176 -2.65 -23.92 5.63
C ASN A 176 -3.57 -24.06 6.83
N TYR A 177 -4.16 -22.92 7.25
CA TYR A 177 -5.10 -22.89 8.36
C TYR A 177 -6.37 -22.15 7.99
N VAL A 178 -7.46 -22.59 8.62
CA VAL A 178 -8.75 -21.90 8.60
C VAL A 178 -9.14 -21.58 10.03
N ALA A 179 -9.44 -20.32 10.30
CA ALA A 179 -9.95 -19.91 11.59
C ALA A 179 -11.42 -19.48 11.49
N LEU A 180 -12.22 -19.92 12.41
CA LEU A 180 -13.61 -19.47 12.58
C LEU A 180 -13.60 -18.20 13.43
N SER A 181 -13.86 -17.03 12.79
CA SER A 181 -13.74 -15.72 13.42
C SER A 181 -15.04 -15.19 14.05
N GLY A 182 -16.10 -15.97 13.99
CA GLY A 182 -17.43 -15.68 14.53
C GLY A 182 -18.50 -15.59 13.44
N HIS A 183 -18.49 -14.59 12.58
CA HIS A 183 -19.42 -14.43 11.45
C HIS A 183 -18.85 -14.85 10.10
N GLY A 184 -17.56 -15.16 10.07
CA GLY A 184 -16.84 -15.55 8.86
C GLY A 184 -15.67 -16.46 9.20
N ILE A 185 -14.76 -16.56 8.23
CA ILE A 185 -13.55 -17.35 8.36
C ILE A 185 -12.32 -16.50 7.99
N HIS A 186 -11.20 -16.79 8.66
CA HIS A 186 -9.90 -16.33 8.18
C HIS A 186 -9.16 -17.49 7.51
N LEU A 187 -8.64 -17.27 6.32
CA LEU A 187 -7.80 -18.20 5.58
C LEU A 187 -6.34 -17.78 5.70
N TYR A 188 -5.48 -18.67 6.17
CA TYR A 188 -4.05 -18.42 6.38
C TYR A 188 -3.23 -19.20 5.36
N TYR A 189 -2.41 -18.47 4.62
CA TYR A 189 -1.41 -19.01 3.69
C TYR A 189 -0.03 -18.69 4.26
N VAL A 190 0.59 -19.68 4.89
CA VAL A 190 1.91 -19.55 5.54
C VAL A 190 2.98 -19.77 4.51
N PHE A 191 3.90 -18.82 4.37
CA PHE A 191 4.96 -18.88 3.37
C PHE A 191 6.12 -19.77 3.81
N GLU A 192 6.57 -20.64 2.89
CA GLU A 192 7.78 -21.45 3.06
C GLU A 192 8.98 -20.54 3.36
N GLU A 193 9.14 -19.47 2.57
CA GLU A 193 10.08 -18.39 2.85
C GLU A 193 9.33 -17.07 3.02
N PRO A 194 9.46 -16.39 4.18
CA PRO A 194 8.81 -15.13 4.43
C PRO A 194 9.16 -14.08 3.37
N VAL A 195 8.14 -13.53 2.72
CA VAL A 195 8.29 -12.60 1.60
C VAL A 195 8.79 -11.24 2.07
N PRO A 196 9.95 -10.73 1.60
CA PRO A 196 10.46 -9.43 2.00
C PRO A 196 9.60 -8.30 1.45
N LEU A 197 9.27 -7.33 2.31
CA LEU A 197 8.35 -6.24 1.98
C LEU A 197 9.09 -4.97 1.53
N PHE A 198 9.76 -5.04 0.39
CA PHE A 198 10.34 -3.86 -0.24
C PHE A 198 9.26 -2.89 -0.74
N PRO A 199 9.51 -1.56 -0.77
CA PRO A 199 8.50 -0.56 -1.13
C PRO A 199 7.82 -0.80 -2.48
N ASN A 200 8.57 -1.18 -3.50
CA ASN A 200 8.07 -1.49 -4.84
C ASN A 200 7.24 -2.79 -4.89
N LEU A 201 7.52 -3.73 -4.00
CA LEU A 201 6.82 -5.00 -3.92
C LEU A 201 5.50 -4.88 -3.14
N LYS A 202 5.44 -4.04 -2.10
CA LYS A 202 4.22 -3.83 -1.30
C LYS A 202 3.00 -3.46 -2.14
N LEU A 203 3.19 -2.64 -3.17
CA LEU A 203 2.10 -2.27 -4.09
C LEU A 203 1.64 -3.45 -4.94
N GLN A 204 2.58 -4.25 -5.46
CA GLN A 204 2.26 -5.45 -6.23
C GLN A 204 1.55 -6.49 -5.36
N LEU A 205 2.05 -6.74 -4.14
CA LEU A 205 1.42 -7.64 -3.17
C LEU A 205 0.02 -7.18 -2.77
N LYS A 206 -0.23 -5.88 -2.69
CA LYS A 206 -1.56 -5.34 -2.42
C LYS A 206 -2.54 -5.67 -3.55
N GLU A 207 -2.17 -5.43 -4.82
CA GLU A 207 -3.01 -5.78 -5.97
C GLU A 207 -3.19 -7.30 -6.09
N PHE A 208 -2.14 -8.05 -5.82
CA PHE A 208 -2.15 -9.50 -5.79
C PHE A 208 -3.13 -10.03 -4.73
N LYS A 209 -3.04 -9.55 -3.51
CA LYS A 209 -3.97 -9.90 -2.44
C LYS A 209 -5.42 -9.52 -2.78
N TYR A 210 -5.64 -8.37 -3.40
CA TYR A 210 -6.97 -7.96 -3.84
C TYR A 210 -7.56 -8.92 -4.87
N SER A 211 -6.75 -9.36 -5.83
CA SER A 211 -7.17 -10.33 -6.84
C SER A 211 -7.52 -11.69 -6.22
N LEU A 212 -6.71 -12.17 -5.28
CA LEU A 212 -7.00 -13.39 -4.53
C LEU A 212 -8.26 -13.24 -3.67
N THR A 213 -8.48 -12.09 -3.04
CA THR A 213 -9.69 -11.82 -2.27
C THR A 213 -10.93 -11.92 -3.17
N GLU A 214 -10.91 -11.25 -4.33
CA GLU A 214 -12.02 -11.32 -5.30
C GLU A 214 -12.23 -12.75 -5.85
N LYS A 215 -11.17 -13.52 -5.99
CA LYS A 215 -11.24 -14.93 -6.40
C LYS A 215 -11.93 -15.79 -5.34
N MET A 216 -11.56 -15.65 -4.07
CA MET A 216 -12.03 -16.49 -2.98
C MET A 216 -13.32 -16.03 -2.33
N TRP A 217 -13.64 -14.74 -2.38
CA TRP A 217 -14.87 -14.17 -1.87
C TRP A 217 -15.84 -13.88 -3.00
N ASN A 218 -16.78 -14.76 -3.21
CA ASN A 218 -17.78 -14.68 -4.28
C ASN A 218 -19.08 -15.35 -3.85
N LYS A 219 -20.11 -15.31 -4.68
CA LYS A 219 -21.45 -15.86 -4.41
C LYS A 219 -21.52 -17.37 -4.07
N ASN A 220 -20.46 -18.13 -4.37
CA ASN A 220 -20.39 -19.56 -4.05
C ASN A 220 -19.75 -19.80 -2.67
N THR A 221 -18.98 -18.85 -2.16
CA THR A 221 -18.17 -18.99 -0.93
C THR A 221 -18.67 -18.08 0.21
N SER A 222 -19.57 -17.16 -0.09
CA SER A 222 -20.17 -16.26 0.90
C SER A 222 -21.58 -15.85 0.48
N VAL A 223 -22.44 -15.59 1.46
CA VAL A 223 -23.74 -14.94 1.24
C VAL A 223 -23.63 -13.42 1.21
N ASP A 224 -22.48 -12.87 1.62
CA ASP A 224 -22.19 -11.45 1.54
C ASP A 224 -21.63 -11.12 0.15
N GLU A 225 -22.45 -10.43 -0.66
CA GLU A 225 -22.07 -10.07 -2.03
C GLU A 225 -21.02 -8.95 -2.10
N LYS A 226 -20.88 -8.17 -1.02
CA LYS A 226 -19.96 -7.04 -0.98
C LYS A 226 -18.54 -7.47 -0.55
N VAL A 227 -17.71 -7.78 -1.52
CA VAL A 227 -16.29 -8.10 -1.30
C VAL A 227 -15.56 -6.91 -0.66
N GLN A 228 -14.94 -7.13 0.50
CA GLN A 228 -14.10 -6.14 1.16
C GLN A 228 -12.63 -6.36 0.79
N LYS A 229 -12.05 -5.40 0.05
CA LYS A 229 -10.63 -5.46 -0.31
C LYS A 229 -9.74 -5.22 0.90
N GLN A 230 -8.90 -6.19 1.21
CA GLN A 230 -8.05 -6.20 2.39
C GLN A 230 -6.60 -5.91 2.01
N GLY A 231 -6.04 -4.82 2.55
CA GLY A 231 -4.62 -4.49 2.35
C GLY A 231 -3.68 -5.52 2.99
N ILE A 232 -2.40 -5.50 2.58
CA ILE A 232 -1.40 -6.43 3.15
C ILE A 232 -1.19 -6.20 4.65
N ASN A 233 -1.38 -4.98 5.14
CA ASN A 233 -1.20 -4.59 6.53
C ASN A 233 -2.50 -4.71 7.36
N GLN A 234 -3.55 -5.27 6.79
CA GLN A 234 -4.83 -5.48 7.48
C GLN A 234 -4.60 -6.37 8.70
N PRO A 235 -5.04 -5.96 9.91
CA PRO A 235 -5.03 -6.82 11.08
C PRO A 235 -6.28 -7.70 11.12
N PHE A 236 -6.14 -8.85 11.75
CA PHE A 236 -7.20 -9.83 11.94
C PHE A 236 -7.33 -10.18 13.42
N ARG A 237 -8.51 -10.60 13.86
CA ARG A 237 -8.66 -11.09 15.24
C ARG A 237 -7.67 -12.19 15.52
N ILE A 238 -7.04 -12.13 16.70
CA ILE A 238 -6.04 -13.15 17.05
C ILE A 238 -6.72 -14.51 17.22
N LEU A 239 -5.99 -15.54 16.87
CA LEU A 239 -6.40 -16.92 17.10
C LEU A 239 -6.54 -17.14 18.62
N GLY A 240 -7.59 -17.84 19.05
CA GLY A 240 -7.89 -18.05 20.47
C GLY A 240 -8.49 -16.85 21.21
N GLY A 241 -8.41 -15.64 20.63
CA GLY A 241 -8.97 -14.42 21.23
C GLY A 241 -10.49 -14.36 21.17
N LYS A 242 -11.07 -13.40 21.89
CA LYS A 242 -12.52 -13.20 21.94
C LYS A 242 -13.06 -12.78 20.56
N CYS A 243 -14.17 -13.37 20.15
CA CYS A 243 -14.93 -12.92 18.97
C CYS A 243 -15.68 -11.60 19.24
N LYS A 244 -16.33 -11.05 18.23
CA LYS A 244 -17.22 -9.88 18.40
C LYS A 244 -18.35 -10.25 19.35
N LYS A 245 -18.84 -9.28 20.13
CA LYS A 245 -20.10 -9.43 20.88
C LYS A 245 -21.20 -9.85 19.89
N ASN A 246 -22.04 -10.79 20.29
CA ASN A 246 -23.09 -11.38 19.45
C ASN A 246 -22.61 -12.27 18.27
N ALA A 247 -21.33 -12.61 18.20
CA ALA A 247 -20.89 -13.64 17.29
C ALA A 247 -21.35 -15.05 17.72
N PRO A 248 -21.53 -15.99 16.77
CA PRO A 248 -21.87 -17.37 17.09
C PRO A 248 -20.83 -18.10 17.94
N LEU A 249 -19.59 -17.62 17.93
CA LEU A 249 -18.48 -18.17 18.69
C LEU A 249 -18.01 -17.18 19.76
N ASP A 250 -17.58 -17.70 20.90
CA ASP A 250 -16.97 -16.89 21.96
C ASP A 250 -15.53 -16.55 21.64
N ARG A 251 -14.78 -17.50 21.08
CA ARG A 251 -13.37 -17.39 20.75
C ARG A 251 -13.10 -17.87 19.34
N VAL A 252 -12.07 -17.31 18.74
CA VAL A 252 -11.58 -17.69 17.42
C VAL A 252 -10.95 -19.07 17.48
N GLU A 253 -11.53 -20.03 16.80
CA GLU A 253 -11.00 -21.40 16.68
C GLU A 253 -10.21 -21.55 15.40
N VAL A 254 -9.14 -22.35 15.41
CA VAL A 254 -8.29 -22.56 14.23
C VAL A 254 -8.11 -24.06 13.95
N TYR A 255 -8.09 -24.37 12.65
CA TYR A 255 -7.94 -25.73 12.14
C TYR A 255 -6.84 -25.76 11.08
N ARG A 256 -5.98 -26.75 11.12
CA ARG A 256 -4.98 -27.03 10.09
C ARG A 256 -5.61 -27.84 8.97
N ILE A 257 -5.45 -27.37 7.73
CA ILE A 257 -5.95 -28.03 6.52
C ILE A 257 -4.81 -28.61 5.71
N ASN A 258 -3.73 -27.84 5.54
CA ASN A 258 -2.57 -28.25 4.77
C ASN A 258 -1.30 -28.04 5.59
N GLN A 259 -0.47 -29.08 5.67
CA GLN A 259 0.79 -29.05 6.41
C GLN A 259 1.94 -28.42 5.61
N HIS A 260 1.79 -28.35 4.28
CA HIS A 260 2.84 -27.83 3.42
C HIS A 260 2.72 -26.32 3.30
N PRO A 261 3.74 -25.55 3.68
CA PRO A 261 3.74 -24.11 3.48
C PRO A 261 3.60 -23.77 1.99
N VAL A 262 3.16 -22.57 1.69
CA VAL A 262 2.93 -22.10 0.33
C VAL A 262 4.06 -21.16 -0.13
N ASN A 263 4.17 -20.95 -1.44
CA ASN A 263 5.04 -19.95 -2.03
C ASN A 263 4.24 -19.05 -2.99
N ILE A 264 4.86 -17.99 -3.45
CA ILE A 264 4.23 -17.03 -4.38
C ILE A 264 3.91 -17.70 -5.74
N GLU A 265 4.74 -18.62 -6.20
CA GLU A 265 4.52 -19.35 -7.45
C GLU A 265 3.23 -20.16 -7.41
N TYR A 266 2.97 -20.84 -6.29
CA TYR A 266 1.70 -21.54 -6.09
C TYR A 266 0.51 -20.57 -6.14
N LEU A 267 0.58 -19.44 -5.43
CA LEU A 267 -0.51 -18.47 -5.40
C LEU A 267 -0.70 -17.73 -6.73
N ASN A 268 0.35 -17.58 -7.54
CA ASN A 268 0.28 -17.01 -8.89
C ASN A 268 -0.71 -17.76 -9.80
N ARG A 269 -0.89 -19.06 -9.59
CA ARG A 269 -1.82 -19.90 -10.38
C ARG A 269 -3.27 -19.43 -10.25
N PHE A 270 -3.61 -18.67 -9.23
CA PHE A 270 -4.98 -18.25 -8.90
C PHE A 270 -5.27 -16.79 -9.23
N VAL A 271 -4.32 -16.07 -9.82
CA VAL A 271 -4.48 -14.67 -10.24
C VAL A 271 -4.27 -14.53 -11.74
N PRO A 272 -4.81 -13.47 -12.38
CA PRO A 272 -4.51 -13.20 -13.78
C PRO A 272 -3.01 -12.92 -14.01
N THR A 273 -2.45 -13.37 -15.12
CA THR A 273 -1.01 -13.26 -15.47
C THR A 273 -0.46 -11.83 -15.34
N LYS A 274 -1.27 -10.81 -15.60
CA LYS A 274 -0.87 -9.39 -15.44
C LYS A 274 -0.62 -8.97 -13.98
N ILE A 275 -1.09 -9.77 -13.01
CA ILE A 275 -1.00 -9.51 -11.56
C ILE A 275 0.01 -10.46 -10.91
N GLU A 276 0.44 -11.51 -11.60
CA GLU A 276 1.45 -12.44 -11.10
C GLU A 276 2.71 -11.71 -10.61
N ILE A 277 3.27 -12.22 -9.52
CA ILE A 277 4.50 -11.71 -8.93
C ILE A 277 5.65 -12.59 -9.41
N ASP A 278 6.64 -11.99 -10.02
CA ASP A 278 7.86 -12.65 -10.44
C ASP A 278 8.84 -12.76 -9.27
N GLU A 279 8.98 -13.94 -8.70
CA GLU A 279 9.87 -14.20 -7.57
C GLU A 279 11.32 -13.82 -7.86
N LYS A 280 11.79 -13.99 -9.09
CA LYS A 280 13.14 -13.57 -9.50
C LYS A 280 13.36 -12.06 -9.38
N LYS A 281 12.27 -11.27 -9.38
CA LYS A 281 12.33 -9.83 -9.12
C LYS A 281 12.21 -9.48 -7.63
N LEU A 282 11.65 -10.38 -6.81
CA LEU A 282 11.54 -10.22 -5.37
C LEU A 282 12.92 -10.16 -4.70
N PHE A 283 13.81 -11.01 -5.16
CA PHE A 283 15.15 -11.22 -4.60
C PHE A 283 16.25 -10.64 -5.48
N LYS A 284 16.00 -9.55 -6.23
CA LYS A 284 17.08 -8.83 -6.88
C LYS A 284 18.01 -8.28 -5.81
N GLU A 285 19.00 -9.09 -5.47
CA GLU A 285 20.17 -8.60 -4.80
C GLU A 285 20.78 -7.46 -5.60
N SER A 286 21.16 -6.38 -4.92
CA SER A 286 21.98 -5.35 -5.53
C SER A 286 23.22 -6.04 -6.11
N LYS A 287 23.53 -5.79 -7.38
CA LYS A 287 24.75 -6.33 -8.00
C LYS A 287 26.03 -5.87 -7.31
N LEU A 288 25.93 -4.91 -6.40
CA LEU A 288 27.01 -4.34 -5.61
C LEU A 288 26.66 -4.48 -4.12
N THR A 289 27.61 -4.93 -3.32
CA THR A 289 27.54 -4.77 -1.87
C THR A 289 27.54 -3.30 -1.49
N LEU A 290 27.14 -2.97 -0.26
CA LEU A 290 27.13 -1.58 0.19
C LEU A 290 28.51 -0.95 0.15
N ASP A 291 29.57 -1.71 0.48
CA ASP A 291 30.96 -1.26 0.42
C ASP A 291 31.43 -1.02 -1.01
N GLN A 292 31.12 -1.92 -1.93
CA GLN A 292 31.36 -1.74 -3.36
C GLN A 292 30.60 -0.54 -3.94
N ALA A 293 29.36 -0.31 -3.46
CA ALA A 293 28.57 0.86 -3.86
C ALA A 293 29.17 2.16 -3.29
N LYS A 294 29.70 2.14 -2.06
CA LYS A 294 30.41 3.26 -1.42
C LYS A 294 31.67 3.63 -2.20
N GLU A 295 32.46 2.64 -2.59
CA GLU A 295 33.68 2.86 -3.37
C GLU A 295 33.38 3.39 -4.78
N LYS A 296 32.39 2.78 -5.45
CA LYS A 296 32.04 3.12 -6.84
C LYS A 296 31.22 4.41 -6.97
N TYR A 297 30.40 4.73 -5.97
CA TYR A 297 29.48 5.87 -5.96
C TYR A 297 29.53 6.64 -4.63
N PRO A 298 30.68 7.24 -4.24
CA PRO A 298 30.87 7.87 -2.93
C PRO A 298 29.86 9.00 -2.66
N GLU A 299 29.56 9.83 -3.66
CA GLU A 299 28.56 10.90 -3.53
C GLU A 299 27.14 10.34 -3.27
N TRP A 300 26.78 9.27 -3.93
CA TRP A 300 25.51 8.59 -3.68
C TRP A 300 25.46 8.06 -2.25
N TYR A 301 26.53 7.39 -1.80
CA TYR A 301 26.61 6.84 -0.45
C TYR A 301 26.50 7.94 0.60
N GLU A 302 27.29 9.01 0.46
CA GLU A 302 27.26 10.15 1.36
C GLU A 302 25.87 10.80 1.43
N ASN A 303 25.26 11.08 0.29
CA ASN A 303 23.98 11.77 0.24
C ASN A 303 22.79 10.87 0.66
N LYS A 304 22.78 9.60 0.23
CA LYS A 304 21.62 8.72 0.43
C LYS A 304 21.68 7.89 1.70
N VAL A 305 22.89 7.42 2.08
CA VAL A 305 23.06 6.51 3.21
C VAL A 305 23.44 7.31 4.47
N VAL A 306 24.45 8.18 4.38
CA VAL A 306 24.95 8.94 5.55
C VAL A 306 24.02 10.10 5.87
N LYS A 307 23.73 10.98 4.92
CA LYS A 307 22.90 12.18 5.12
C LYS A 307 21.39 11.93 4.99
N GLY A 308 20.98 10.78 4.47
CA GLY A 308 19.57 10.48 4.24
C GLY A 308 18.88 11.40 3.24
N ILE A 309 19.64 12.20 2.47
CA ILE A 309 19.10 13.18 1.52
C ILE A 309 18.42 12.42 0.38
N ARG A 310 17.11 12.59 0.26
CA ARG A 310 16.36 12.13 -0.91
C ARG A 310 16.31 13.27 -1.93
N SER A 311 16.83 13.03 -3.15
CA SER A 311 16.66 14.00 -4.23
C SER A 311 15.22 13.97 -4.71
N TYR A 312 14.53 15.11 -4.59
CA TYR A 312 13.14 15.24 -5.03
C TYR A 312 13.06 16.07 -6.29
N TRP A 313 12.04 15.74 -7.07
CA TRP A 313 11.59 16.61 -8.13
C TRP A 313 10.76 17.73 -7.50
N THR A 314 11.28 18.96 -7.53
CA THR A 314 10.46 20.13 -7.26
C THR A 314 9.61 20.44 -8.51
N VAL A 315 8.32 20.59 -8.29
CA VAL A 315 7.34 20.97 -9.31
C VAL A 315 7.02 22.47 -9.13
N LYS A 316 6.55 23.13 -10.17
CA LYS A 316 6.12 24.52 -10.07
C LYS A 316 4.87 24.62 -9.18
N ARG A 317 4.70 25.75 -8.51
CA ARG A 317 3.55 26.05 -7.65
C ARG A 317 2.20 25.90 -8.35
N ASP A 318 2.17 26.02 -9.68
CA ASP A 318 0.97 25.85 -10.49
C ASP A 318 0.25 24.50 -10.29
N LEU A 319 0.97 23.43 -9.91
CA LEU A 319 0.36 22.16 -9.54
C LEU A 319 -0.46 22.28 -8.25
N TYR A 320 0.06 23.01 -7.25
CA TYR A 320 -0.60 23.20 -5.97
C TYR A 320 -1.84 24.07 -6.11
N ASP A 321 -1.69 25.21 -6.77
CA ASP A 321 -2.79 26.14 -7.04
C ASP A 321 -3.90 25.50 -7.88
N TRP A 322 -3.51 24.71 -8.87
CA TRP A 322 -4.45 23.92 -9.65
C TRP A 322 -5.24 22.94 -8.79
N TRP A 323 -4.60 22.30 -7.80
CA TRP A 323 -5.29 21.35 -6.92
C TRP A 323 -6.32 22.04 -6.02
N ILE A 324 -6.01 23.23 -5.49
CA ILE A 324 -6.99 24.03 -4.74
C ILE A 324 -8.21 24.35 -5.61
N GLN A 325 -7.98 24.76 -6.86
CA GLN A 325 -9.08 25.01 -7.80
C GLN A 325 -9.86 23.72 -8.12
N GLN A 326 -9.17 22.58 -8.24
CA GLN A 326 -9.81 21.30 -8.51
C GLN A 326 -10.70 20.84 -7.35
N ILE A 327 -10.30 21.06 -6.10
CA ILE A 327 -11.12 20.80 -4.92
C ILE A 327 -12.45 21.57 -4.99
N LYS A 328 -12.40 22.83 -5.41
CA LYS A 328 -13.55 23.75 -5.42
C LYS A 328 -14.50 23.57 -6.61
N LYS A 329 -14.25 22.66 -7.53
CA LYS A 329 -15.13 22.44 -8.67
C LYS A 329 -16.44 21.77 -8.24
N GLU A 330 -17.55 22.19 -8.84
CA GLU A 330 -18.86 21.55 -8.65
C GLU A 330 -18.87 20.15 -9.25
N GLU A 331 -18.38 19.99 -10.47
CA GLU A 331 -18.21 18.69 -11.11
C GLU A 331 -16.79 18.17 -10.95
N ASN A 332 -16.65 16.92 -10.49
CA ASN A 332 -15.36 16.27 -10.29
C ASN A 332 -14.45 17.02 -9.30
N GLY A 333 -15.03 17.71 -8.31
CA GLY A 333 -14.36 18.33 -7.19
C GLY A 333 -14.39 17.48 -5.92
N ALA A 334 -14.16 18.11 -4.76
CA ALA A 334 -14.26 17.42 -3.49
C ALA A 334 -15.69 16.95 -3.23
N SER A 335 -15.84 15.76 -2.66
CA SER A 335 -17.12 15.18 -2.29
C SER A 335 -17.12 14.72 -0.84
N TYR A 336 -18.31 14.62 -0.25
CA TYR A 336 -18.50 14.06 1.08
C TYR A 336 -17.88 12.66 1.21
N GLY A 337 -17.23 12.38 2.33
CA GLY A 337 -16.49 11.13 2.56
C GLY A 337 -15.06 11.13 2.01
N HIS A 338 -14.71 12.07 1.13
CA HIS A 338 -13.38 12.17 0.52
C HIS A 338 -12.62 13.46 0.89
N ARG A 339 -13.24 14.36 1.68
CA ARG A 339 -12.70 15.68 2.04
C ARG A 339 -11.30 15.61 2.67
N TYR A 340 -11.11 14.69 3.61
CA TYR A 340 -9.82 14.45 4.26
C TYR A 340 -8.71 14.15 3.24
N PHE A 341 -8.99 13.29 2.28
CA PHE A 341 -8.00 12.89 1.26
C PHE A 341 -7.70 14.00 0.28
N CYS A 342 -8.64 14.92 0.07
CA CYS A 342 -8.40 16.14 -0.73
C CYS A 342 -7.36 17.04 -0.05
N ILE A 343 -7.46 17.23 1.27
CA ILE A 343 -6.48 18.01 2.05
C ILE A 343 -5.16 17.25 2.18
N MET A 344 -5.18 15.93 2.42
CA MET A 344 -3.97 15.10 2.40
C MET A 344 -3.21 15.25 1.07
N THR A 345 -3.91 15.24 -0.05
CA THR A 345 -3.30 15.44 -1.38
C THR A 345 -2.77 16.86 -1.56
N LEU A 346 -3.46 17.87 -1.01
CA LEU A 346 -2.98 19.25 -0.98
C LEU A 346 -1.63 19.33 -0.27
N VAL A 347 -1.49 18.68 0.90
CA VAL A 347 -0.23 18.60 1.65
C VAL A 347 0.88 17.96 0.79
N ILE A 348 0.60 16.85 0.12
CA ILE A 348 1.56 16.16 -0.75
C ILE A 348 2.00 17.05 -1.91
N TYR A 349 1.08 17.76 -2.53
CA TYR A 349 1.41 18.69 -3.63
C TYR A 349 2.15 19.92 -3.13
N GLY A 350 1.85 20.40 -1.93
CA GLY A 350 2.60 21.46 -1.29
C GLY A 350 4.07 21.10 -1.08
N ILE A 351 4.36 19.90 -0.58
CA ILE A 351 5.75 19.41 -0.46
C ILE A 351 6.43 19.34 -1.85
N LYS A 352 5.74 18.82 -2.86
CA LYS A 352 6.28 18.76 -4.23
C LYS A 352 6.63 20.13 -4.79
N CYS A 353 5.88 21.15 -4.40
CA CYS A 353 6.10 22.54 -4.82
C CYS A 353 7.08 23.30 -3.92
N GLY A 354 7.55 22.68 -2.84
CA GLY A 354 8.50 23.29 -1.89
C GLY A 354 7.87 24.33 -0.95
N LEU A 355 6.55 24.23 -0.69
CA LEU A 355 5.83 25.11 0.20
C LEU A 355 6.06 24.75 1.67
N SER A 356 6.00 25.76 2.55
CA SER A 356 6.11 25.55 3.99
C SER A 356 4.87 24.87 4.57
N LYS A 357 5.04 24.18 5.69
CA LYS A 357 3.92 23.52 6.39
C LYS A 357 2.86 24.52 6.84
N ASP A 358 3.29 25.74 7.28
CA ASP A 358 2.39 26.77 7.78
C ASP A 358 1.55 27.38 6.64
N GLU A 359 2.15 27.61 5.48
CA GLU A 359 1.42 28.06 4.28
C GLU A 359 0.35 27.05 3.87
N ILE A 360 0.70 25.78 3.77
CA ILE A 360 -0.25 24.69 3.44
C ILE A 360 -1.35 24.59 4.49
N LYS A 361 -1.01 24.76 5.77
CA LYS A 361 -1.99 24.76 6.86
C LYS A 361 -3.00 25.89 6.70
N GLN A 362 -2.54 27.10 6.39
CA GLN A 362 -3.43 28.26 6.21
C GLN A 362 -4.37 28.04 5.01
N ASP A 363 -3.83 27.62 3.87
CA ASP A 363 -4.65 27.33 2.67
C ASP A 363 -5.68 26.21 2.93
N ALA A 364 -5.33 25.23 3.75
CA ALA A 364 -6.25 24.16 4.16
C ALA A 364 -7.36 24.67 5.09
N ILE A 365 -7.05 25.60 6.01
CA ILE A 365 -8.03 26.26 6.87
C ILE A 365 -9.00 27.08 6.02
N ASP A 366 -8.51 27.81 5.03
CA ASP A 366 -9.31 28.62 4.11
C ASP A 366 -10.27 27.77 3.25
N LEU A 367 -10.03 26.45 3.16
CA LEU A 367 -10.93 25.51 2.48
C LEU A 367 -12.04 24.95 3.38
N ILE A 368 -11.96 25.10 4.71
CA ILE A 368 -12.97 24.58 5.66
C ILE A 368 -14.39 25.02 5.33
N PRO A 369 -14.68 26.31 5.07
CA PRO A 369 -16.04 26.75 4.76
C PRO A 369 -16.62 26.04 3.52
N PHE A 370 -15.81 25.88 2.49
CA PHE A 370 -16.21 25.15 1.28
C PHE A 370 -16.48 23.67 1.57
N LEU A 371 -15.57 23.01 2.31
CA LEU A 371 -15.70 21.60 2.64
C LEU A 371 -16.89 21.30 3.56
N ASN A 372 -17.27 22.24 4.41
CA ASN A 372 -18.45 22.15 5.27
C ASN A 372 -19.75 22.32 4.47
N GLY A 373 -19.75 23.16 3.44
CA GLY A 373 -20.88 23.27 2.53
C GLY A 373 -21.23 21.99 1.76
N LEU A 374 -20.32 21.01 1.73
CA LEU A 374 -20.59 19.69 1.11
C LEU A 374 -21.41 18.75 2.01
N ASN A 375 -21.35 18.95 3.32
CA ASN A 375 -22.21 18.26 4.30
C ASN A 375 -22.15 19.01 5.64
N GLU A 376 -23.31 19.55 6.07
CA GLU A 376 -23.44 20.31 7.30
C GLU A 376 -23.56 19.43 8.56
N GLU A 377 -24.00 18.16 8.40
CA GLU A 377 -24.19 17.25 9.53
C GLU A 377 -22.87 16.77 10.13
N GLU A 378 -21.82 16.69 9.34
CA GLU A 378 -20.49 16.29 9.79
C GLU A 378 -19.44 17.37 9.42
N PRO A 379 -19.19 18.35 10.30
CA PRO A 379 -18.26 19.43 10.00
C PRO A 379 -16.82 18.91 9.85
N PHE A 380 -16.12 19.42 8.84
CA PHE A 380 -14.70 19.24 8.66
C PHE A 380 -13.97 20.27 9.51
N THR A 381 -13.05 19.83 10.36
CA THR A 381 -12.47 20.65 11.43
C THR A 381 -10.96 20.88 11.25
N GLU A 382 -10.38 21.77 12.06
CA GLU A 382 -8.93 21.93 12.11
C GLU A 382 -8.19 20.67 12.58
N GLU A 383 -8.82 19.82 13.38
CA GLU A 383 -8.24 18.53 13.78
C GLU A 383 -8.06 17.59 12.58
N ASP A 384 -8.97 17.65 11.60
CA ASP A 384 -8.84 16.91 10.35
C ASP A 384 -7.67 17.43 9.52
N ILE A 385 -7.46 18.73 9.48
CA ILE A 385 -6.30 19.38 8.85
C ILE A 385 -5.01 18.97 9.55
N LYS A 386 -4.98 19.03 10.88
CA LYS A 386 -3.81 18.62 11.67
C LYS A 386 -3.44 17.16 11.38
N SER A 387 -4.42 16.29 11.31
CA SER A 387 -4.22 14.90 10.94
C SER A 387 -3.70 14.74 9.48
N ALA A 388 -4.22 15.53 8.53
CA ALA A 388 -3.73 15.50 7.15
C ALA A 388 -2.28 16.04 7.03
N LEU A 389 -1.91 17.02 7.86
CA LEU A 389 -0.55 17.57 7.93
C LEU A 389 0.50 16.59 8.49
N GLU A 390 0.10 15.45 9.05
CA GLU A 390 1.03 14.35 9.35
C GLU A 390 1.67 13.77 8.08
N CYS A 391 1.02 13.95 6.92
CA CYS A 391 1.57 13.59 5.62
C CYS A 391 2.61 14.59 5.08
N TYR A 392 2.93 15.67 5.83
CA TYR A 392 4.01 16.59 5.49
C TYR A 392 5.36 15.92 5.72
N ASP A 393 5.68 14.98 4.83
CA ASP A 393 6.91 14.18 4.82
C ASP A 393 7.29 13.91 3.36
N GLU A 394 8.52 14.16 3.03
CA GLU A 394 9.07 13.97 1.68
C GLU A 394 8.90 12.54 1.12
N ARG A 395 8.71 11.55 1.99
CA ARG A 395 8.41 10.16 1.59
C ARG A 395 7.13 10.04 0.76
N TYR A 396 6.18 10.96 0.92
CA TYR A 396 4.93 10.99 0.16
C TYR A 396 5.05 11.66 -1.21
N ASN A 397 6.20 12.25 -1.57
CA ASN A 397 6.42 12.88 -2.88
C ASN A 397 6.20 11.95 -4.07
N THR A 398 6.29 10.64 -3.88
CA THR A 398 6.07 9.63 -4.92
C THR A 398 4.68 9.02 -4.89
N PHE A 399 3.73 9.65 -4.19
CA PHE A 399 2.36 9.14 -4.07
C PHE A 399 1.71 8.99 -5.46
N PRO A 400 1.20 7.78 -5.83
CA PRO A 400 0.75 7.51 -7.18
C PRO A 400 -0.55 8.24 -7.54
N LEU A 401 -0.64 8.75 -8.75
CA LEU A 401 -1.84 9.43 -9.25
C LEU A 401 -3.11 8.58 -9.14
N LYS A 402 -3.00 7.28 -9.42
CA LYS A 402 -4.12 6.33 -9.30
C LYS A 402 -4.67 6.25 -7.86
N ASP A 403 -3.78 6.35 -6.87
CA ASP A 403 -4.18 6.31 -5.46
C ASP A 403 -4.82 7.64 -5.04
N ILE A 404 -4.34 8.76 -5.59
CA ILE A 404 -4.97 10.06 -5.42
C ILE A 404 -6.41 10.03 -5.97
N GLU A 405 -6.59 9.61 -7.23
CA GLU A 405 -7.91 9.48 -7.87
C GLU A 405 -8.86 8.60 -7.05
N LYS A 406 -8.34 7.48 -6.52
CA LYS A 406 -9.14 6.55 -5.71
C LYS A 406 -9.55 7.12 -4.36
N LEU A 407 -8.63 7.81 -3.68
CA LEU A 407 -8.84 8.34 -2.34
C LEU A 407 -9.69 9.61 -2.34
N THR A 408 -9.50 10.48 -3.33
CA THR A 408 -10.22 11.74 -3.45
C THR A 408 -11.51 11.65 -4.23
N ASN A 409 -11.72 10.55 -4.98
CA ASN A 409 -12.79 10.39 -5.97
C ASN A 409 -12.77 11.47 -7.07
N ILE A 410 -11.65 12.19 -7.22
CA ILE A 410 -11.45 13.21 -8.25
C ILE A 410 -10.71 12.58 -9.41
N ARG A 411 -11.32 12.57 -10.58
CA ARG A 411 -10.68 12.07 -11.81
C ARG A 411 -9.73 13.13 -12.37
N ILE A 412 -8.46 12.76 -12.54
CA ILE A 412 -7.42 13.66 -13.02
C ILE A 412 -7.15 13.37 -14.50
N GLU A 413 -7.40 14.36 -15.36
CA GLU A 413 -7.07 14.24 -16.78
C GLU A 413 -5.56 14.10 -16.95
N ARG A 414 -5.17 13.01 -17.58
CA ARG A 414 -3.77 12.75 -17.86
C ARG A 414 -3.39 13.54 -19.11
N ASN A 415 -2.30 14.29 -19.03
CA ASN A 415 -1.64 14.76 -20.23
C ASN A 415 -1.52 13.59 -21.21
N LYS A 416 -1.87 13.82 -22.49
CA LYS A 416 -1.86 12.82 -23.58
C LYS A 416 -0.46 12.27 -23.90
N ARG A 417 0.31 11.95 -22.87
CA ARG A 417 1.53 11.15 -22.98
C ARG A 417 1.07 9.70 -23.05
N ASN A 418 1.30 9.07 -24.18
CA ASN A 418 0.93 7.68 -24.50
C ASN A 418 1.68 6.63 -23.64
N GLY A 419 2.08 6.95 -22.42
CA GLY A 419 2.70 6.02 -21.45
C GLY A 419 4.09 5.49 -21.86
N ARG A 420 4.63 5.96 -22.99
CA ARG A 420 5.94 5.51 -23.49
C ARG A 420 7.06 6.14 -22.68
N LYS A 421 8.07 5.33 -22.35
CA LYS A 421 9.32 5.86 -21.79
C LYS A 421 9.92 6.86 -22.79
N GLN A 422 10.51 7.94 -22.29
CA GLN A 422 11.10 8.99 -23.15
C GLN A 422 12.06 8.41 -24.19
N LYS A 423 12.86 7.41 -23.82
CA LYS A 423 13.81 6.72 -24.73
C LYS A 423 13.07 6.06 -25.91
N ASP A 424 11.94 5.39 -25.64
CA ASP A 424 11.16 4.69 -26.67
C ASP A 424 10.40 5.70 -27.55
N HIS A 425 9.92 6.80 -26.95
CA HIS A 425 9.30 7.89 -27.68
C HIS A 425 10.30 8.56 -28.63
N VAL A 426 11.49 8.89 -28.16
CA VAL A 426 12.55 9.48 -28.99
C VAL A 426 12.96 8.54 -30.13
N LYS A 427 13.13 7.24 -29.83
CA LYS A 427 13.47 6.24 -30.84
C LYS A 427 12.39 6.16 -31.93
N MET A 428 11.11 6.13 -31.55
CA MET A 428 10.00 6.06 -32.49
C MET A 428 9.88 7.37 -33.31
N MET A 429 10.02 8.53 -32.66
CA MET A 429 9.98 9.83 -33.39
C MET A 429 11.16 9.97 -34.35
N ASN A 430 12.32 9.41 -34.04
CA ASN A 430 13.44 9.38 -34.98
C ASN A 430 13.14 8.47 -36.19
N LEU A 431 12.57 7.28 -35.97
CA LEU A 431 12.17 6.39 -37.06
C LEU A 431 11.13 7.04 -37.99
N ILE A 432 10.10 7.69 -37.41
CA ILE A 432 9.10 8.42 -38.19
C ILE A 432 9.74 9.58 -38.97
N ARG A 433 10.68 10.30 -38.33
CA ARG A 433 11.41 11.40 -38.99
C ARG A 433 12.30 10.91 -40.13
N ASP A 434 12.96 9.79 -39.95
CA ASP A 434 13.83 9.18 -40.96
C ASP A 434 12.99 8.73 -42.18
N GLU A 435 11.82 8.12 -41.93
CA GLU A 435 10.88 7.72 -42.97
C GLU A 435 10.33 8.92 -43.75
N ILE A 436 9.91 9.99 -43.08
CA ILE A 436 9.47 11.23 -43.74
C ILE A 436 10.63 11.91 -44.49
N ASN A 437 11.85 11.82 -44.01
CA ASN A 437 13.02 12.38 -44.67
C ASN A 437 13.38 11.65 -45.97
N GLN A 438 13.12 10.34 -46.08
CA GLN A 438 13.28 9.62 -47.36
C GLN A 438 12.45 10.27 -48.49
N ASN A 439 11.29 10.83 -48.13
CA ASN A 439 10.42 11.55 -49.05
C ASN A 439 10.72 13.08 -49.17
N LYS A 440 11.82 13.56 -48.53
CA LYS A 440 12.27 14.97 -48.54
C LYS A 440 11.21 16.01 -48.07
N THR A 441 10.22 15.57 -47.32
CA THR A 441 9.11 16.45 -46.89
C THR A 441 9.33 17.11 -45.54
N TRP A 442 10.16 16.50 -44.65
CA TRP A 442 10.42 17.00 -43.30
C TRP A 442 11.48 18.11 -43.22
N ASN A 443 12.58 17.97 -43.98
CA ASN A 443 13.68 18.92 -44.01
C ASN A 443 13.61 19.81 -45.23
N LYS A 444 12.68 20.76 -45.24
CA LYS A 444 12.77 21.86 -46.22
C LYS A 444 14.01 22.69 -45.92
N ILE A 445 14.72 23.10 -46.97
CA ILE A 445 15.87 24.03 -46.89
C ILE A 445 15.42 25.26 -46.08
N GLY A 446 16.05 25.52 -44.94
CA GLY A 446 15.68 26.60 -44.02
C GLY A 446 14.98 26.20 -42.73
N ASN A 447 14.49 24.95 -42.58
CA ASN A 447 13.96 24.39 -41.32
C ASN A 447 15.10 23.94 -40.40
N GLY A 448 15.64 24.83 -39.64
CA GLY A 448 16.65 24.54 -38.63
C GLY A 448 17.18 25.81 -37.97
N ARG A 449 17.94 25.67 -36.90
CA ARG A 449 18.61 26.80 -36.26
C ARG A 449 19.58 27.40 -37.30
N LYS A 450 19.30 28.63 -37.79
CA LYS A 450 20.17 29.31 -38.74
C LYS A 450 21.64 29.29 -38.26
N PRO A 451 22.57 28.86 -39.12
CA PRO A 451 23.97 28.84 -38.72
C PRO A 451 24.46 30.27 -38.46
N LYS A 452 25.21 30.42 -37.39
CA LYS A 452 25.78 31.74 -37.03
C LYS A 452 27.06 32.08 -37.83
N LYS A 453 27.30 31.37 -38.93
CA LYS A 453 28.46 31.53 -39.80
C LYS A 453 28.58 32.96 -40.34
N ASP A 454 27.47 33.46 -40.86
CA ASP A 454 27.44 34.79 -41.52
C ASP A 454 27.76 35.93 -40.55
N ILE A 455 27.35 35.80 -39.29
CA ILE A 455 27.67 36.78 -38.24
C ILE A 455 29.16 36.82 -37.95
N VAL A 456 29.79 35.64 -37.80
CA VAL A 456 31.23 35.55 -37.50
C VAL A 456 32.08 36.02 -38.73
N GLN A 457 31.63 35.67 -39.94
CA GLN A 457 32.36 36.08 -41.16
C GLN A 457 32.22 37.56 -41.43
N LYS A 458 31.02 38.15 -41.27
CA LYS A 458 30.77 39.58 -41.38
C LYS A 458 31.67 40.36 -40.40
N TRP A 459 31.64 39.97 -39.12
CA TRP A 459 32.50 40.60 -38.09
C TRP A 459 33.99 40.55 -38.50
N ARG A 460 34.50 39.42 -39.03
CA ARG A 460 35.88 39.28 -39.47
C ARG A 460 36.21 40.16 -40.67
N LEU A 461 35.29 40.40 -41.56
CA LEU A 461 35.47 41.31 -42.69
C LEU A 461 35.56 42.77 -42.22
N GLU A 462 34.79 43.12 -41.20
CA GLU A 462 34.81 44.44 -40.59
C GLU A 462 35.99 44.67 -39.69
N HIS A 463 36.61 43.58 -39.14
CA HIS A 463 37.75 43.62 -38.22
C HIS A 463 38.85 42.64 -38.65
N PRO A 464 39.62 42.95 -39.73
CA PRO A 464 40.61 42.02 -40.30
C PRO A 464 41.69 41.57 -39.31
N GLU A 465 42.14 42.47 -38.42
CA GLU A 465 43.13 42.21 -37.37
C GLU A 465 42.55 41.79 -36.04
N GLY A 466 41.22 41.68 -35.93
CA GLY A 466 40.49 41.34 -34.70
C GLY A 466 40.72 39.89 -34.28
N LYS A 467 40.82 39.68 -32.96
CA LYS A 467 41.02 38.37 -32.36
C LYS A 467 39.69 37.68 -32.10
N LYS A 468 39.71 36.33 -31.98
CA LYS A 468 38.53 35.51 -31.66
C LYS A 468 37.83 35.95 -30.34
N ALA A 469 38.59 36.44 -29.37
CA ALA A 469 38.06 36.94 -28.12
C ALA A 469 37.22 38.21 -28.30
N ASP A 470 37.64 39.08 -29.18
CA ASP A 470 36.94 40.33 -29.49
C ASP A 470 35.65 40.02 -30.19
N CYS A 471 35.63 39.10 -31.16
CA CYS A 471 34.44 38.61 -31.84
C CYS A 471 33.41 38.00 -30.88
N ILE A 472 33.86 37.24 -29.85
CA ILE A 472 33.01 36.69 -28.83
C ILE A 472 32.34 37.82 -28.05
N ARG A 473 33.11 38.82 -27.61
CA ARG A 473 32.63 39.96 -26.84
C ARG A 473 31.64 40.82 -27.64
N ASP A 474 31.98 41.15 -28.87
CA ASP A 474 31.21 42.09 -29.68
C ASP A 474 29.94 41.47 -30.27
N THR A 475 29.97 40.17 -30.58
CA THR A 475 28.81 39.45 -31.15
C THR A 475 27.93 38.75 -30.13
N GLY A 476 28.41 38.58 -28.87
CA GLY A 476 27.73 37.80 -27.85
C GLY A 476 27.64 36.30 -28.16
N LEU A 477 28.33 35.82 -29.16
CA LEU A 477 28.36 34.39 -29.54
C LEU A 477 29.27 33.60 -28.61
N THR A 478 28.87 32.35 -28.35
CA THR A 478 29.68 31.46 -27.49
C THR A 478 31.01 31.07 -28.13
N LYS A 479 32.06 30.89 -27.35
CA LYS A 479 33.38 30.48 -27.77
C LYS A 479 33.38 29.32 -28.78
N PRO A 480 32.66 28.20 -28.55
CA PRO A 480 32.57 27.11 -29.52
C PRO A 480 32.02 27.53 -30.89
N THR A 481 31.03 28.45 -30.90
CA THR A 481 30.41 28.95 -32.14
C THR A 481 31.37 29.78 -32.95
N VAL A 482 32.07 30.72 -32.30
CA VAL A 482 33.09 31.57 -32.97
C VAL A 482 34.21 30.74 -33.51
N TYR A 483 34.76 29.82 -32.69
CA TYR A 483 35.86 28.93 -33.11
C TYR A 483 35.48 28.01 -34.27
N LYS A 484 34.25 27.47 -34.29
CA LYS A 484 33.73 26.63 -35.37
C LYS A 484 33.71 27.36 -36.73
N TRP A 485 33.30 28.60 -36.75
CA TRP A 485 33.09 29.36 -37.97
C TRP A 485 34.24 30.31 -38.35
N TRP A 486 35.32 30.32 -37.54
CA TRP A 486 36.45 31.22 -37.73
C TRP A 486 37.30 30.92 -38.96
N ASN A 487 37.62 29.68 -39.24
CA ASN A 487 38.55 29.25 -40.28
C ASN A 487 37.91 28.72 -41.58
N ILE A 488 36.61 28.94 -41.76
CA ILE A 488 35.98 28.50 -43.00
C ILE A 488 36.45 29.47 -44.11
N LYS A 489 37.34 28.96 -44.95
CA LYS A 489 37.70 29.65 -46.24
C LYS A 489 36.46 29.76 -47.11
N LYS A 490 36.39 30.84 -47.95
CA LYS A 490 35.34 31.08 -48.92
C LYS A 490 35.05 29.87 -49.78
#